data_9df5cae833e75ba29d04df33ea041fd5
#
_entry.id   9df5cae833e75ba29d04df33ea041fd5
#
_cell.length_a   1.000
_cell.length_b   1.000
_cell.length_c   1.000
_cell.angle_alpha   90.00
_cell.angle_beta   90.00
_cell.angle_gamma   90.00
#
_symmetry.space_group_name_H-M   'P 1'
#
loop_
_entity.id
_entity.type
_entity.pdbx_description
1 polymer ?
#
loop_
_entity_poly.entity_id
_entity_poly.type
_entity_poly.pdbx_seq_one_letter_code
_entity_poly.pdbx_strand_id
1 'polypeptide(L)'
;MKTFSAKAQEQNPTWWVIDAKNQILGDVAVAAANLLRGKTKPTFTPHVDTGDFVVVLNAAEVRLSGKKEIQKIYTSKAGYVGNQKIENVERVRARRPELLVERAVKGMVPHNRLGRAVMGKLKIYEGAEHPHEAQNPKPFSVA
;
A
#
# COMPACT_ATOMS: atom_id res chain seq x y z
N MET A 1 -34.80 -2.17 -12.61
CA MET A 1 -33.69 -2.95 -12.02
C MET A 1 -32.87 -2.00 -11.15
N LYS A 2 -32.65 -2.35 -9.89
CA LYS A 2 -31.81 -1.54 -8.97
C LYS A 2 -30.41 -2.18 -8.88
N THR A 3 -29.37 -1.41 -9.14
CA THR A 3 -27.98 -1.83 -8.90
C THR A 3 -27.69 -1.88 -7.40
N PHE A 4 -26.92 -2.87 -6.98
CA PHE A 4 -26.46 -2.99 -5.60
C PHE A 4 -25.57 -1.80 -5.25
N SER A 5 -25.79 -1.21 -4.09
CA SER A 5 -24.91 -0.18 -3.50
C SER A 5 -24.62 -0.59 -2.06
N ALA A 6 -23.32 -0.72 -1.74
CA ALA A 6 -22.90 -1.08 -0.40
C ALA A 6 -23.23 0.04 0.61
N LYS A 7 -23.55 -0.35 1.85
CA LYS A 7 -23.70 0.57 2.97
C LYS A 7 -22.47 0.50 3.86
N ALA A 8 -21.99 1.65 4.32
CA ALA A 8 -20.78 1.73 5.14
C ALA A 8 -20.90 0.95 6.46
N GLN A 9 -22.10 0.89 7.04
CA GLN A 9 -22.37 0.20 8.31
C GLN A 9 -22.34 -1.33 8.22
N GLU A 10 -22.54 -1.88 7.03
CA GLU A 10 -22.63 -3.33 6.78
C GLU A 10 -21.28 -3.94 6.35
N GLN A 11 -20.21 -3.15 6.34
CA GLN A 11 -18.90 -3.61 5.87
C GLN A 11 -18.13 -4.34 6.98
N ASN A 12 -17.67 -5.54 6.67
CA ASN A 12 -16.80 -6.34 7.53
C ASN A 12 -15.42 -6.46 6.90
N PRO A 13 -14.46 -5.59 7.26
CA PRO A 13 -13.11 -5.65 6.72
C PRO A 13 -12.36 -6.88 7.24
N THR A 14 -11.66 -7.56 6.35
CA THR A 14 -10.76 -8.67 6.67
C THR A 14 -9.33 -8.13 6.78
N TRP A 15 -8.48 -8.84 7.51
CA TRP A 15 -7.06 -8.53 7.59
C TRP A 15 -6.25 -9.47 6.69
N TRP A 16 -5.36 -8.89 5.89
CA TRP A 16 -4.48 -9.61 4.99
C TRP A 16 -3.02 -9.30 5.28
N VAL A 17 -2.17 -10.32 5.16
CA VAL A 17 -0.71 -10.17 5.23
C VAL A 17 -0.12 -10.46 3.85
N ILE A 18 0.73 -9.55 3.39
CA ILE A 18 1.53 -9.70 2.18
C ILE A 18 3.01 -9.74 2.58
N ASP A 19 3.71 -10.80 2.19
CA ASP A 19 5.16 -10.86 2.32
C ASP A 19 5.80 -10.25 1.07
N ALA A 20 6.53 -9.14 1.26
CA ALA A 20 7.21 -8.43 0.19
C ALA A 20 8.65 -8.94 -0.07
N LYS A 21 9.10 -9.95 0.67
CA LYS A 21 10.45 -10.49 0.52
C LYS A 21 10.72 -10.97 -0.91
N ASN A 22 11.74 -10.40 -1.55
CA ASN A 22 12.14 -10.71 -2.93
C ASN A 22 11.05 -10.49 -3.99
N GLN A 23 9.91 -9.88 -3.63
CA GLN A 23 8.85 -9.53 -4.57
C GLN A 23 9.13 -8.20 -5.26
N ILE A 24 8.61 -8.04 -6.47
CA ILE A 24 8.72 -6.77 -7.21
C ILE A 24 7.80 -5.74 -6.57
N LEU A 25 8.32 -4.54 -6.30
CA LEU A 25 7.59 -3.45 -5.64
C LEU A 25 6.24 -3.15 -6.31
N GLY A 26 6.20 -3.14 -7.65
CA GLY A 26 4.96 -2.87 -8.40
C GLY A 26 3.89 -3.91 -8.16
N ASP A 27 4.24 -5.18 -8.14
CA ASP A 27 3.29 -6.28 -7.95
C ASP A 27 2.73 -6.29 -6.52
N VAL A 28 3.59 -6.08 -5.52
CA VAL A 28 3.17 -5.90 -4.12
C VAL A 28 2.21 -4.70 -3.98
N ALA A 29 2.53 -3.58 -4.62
CA ALA A 29 1.70 -2.38 -4.56
C ALA A 29 0.33 -2.57 -5.23
N VAL A 30 0.27 -3.26 -6.37
CA VAL A 30 -0.99 -3.58 -7.06
C VAL A 30 -1.87 -4.49 -6.20
N ALA A 31 -1.29 -5.55 -5.64
CA ALA A 31 -2.00 -6.47 -4.75
C ALA A 31 -2.56 -5.72 -3.53
N ALA A 32 -1.73 -4.95 -2.85
CA ALA A 32 -2.14 -4.16 -1.68
C ALA A 32 -3.23 -3.13 -2.03
N ALA A 33 -3.09 -2.39 -3.13
CA ALA A 33 -4.07 -1.40 -3.56
C ALA A 33 -5.44 -2.02 -3.90
N ASN A 34 -5.46 -3.18 -4.54
CA ASN A 34 -6.70 -3.88 -4.86
C ASN A 34 -7.44 -4.36 -3.61
N LEU A 35 -6.72 -4.92 -2.63
CA LEU A 35 -7.29 -5.31 -1.35
C LEU A 35 -7.80 -4.11 -0.54
N LEU A 36 -7.02 -3.04 -0.46
CA LEU A 36 -7.39 -1.80 0.24
C LEU A 36 -8.63 -1.14 -0.34
N ARG A 37 -8.78 -1.13 -1.67
CA ARG A 37 -9.95 -0.58 -2.34
C ARG A 37 -11.15 -1.51 -2.35
N GLY A 38 -10.97 -2.79 -2.02
CA GLY A 38 -12.02 -3.79 -2.06
C GLY A 38 -12.41 -4.25 -3.47
N LYS A 39 -11.54 -4.07 -4.47
CA LYS A 39 -11.81 -4.51 -5.85
C LYS A 39 -11.96 -6.02 -6.01
N THR A 40 -11.45 -6.78 -5.07
CA THR A 40 -11.57 -8.25 -5.03
C THR A 40 -12.95 -8.71 -4.55
N LYS A 41 -13.73 -7.82 -3.96
CA LYS A 41 -15.06 -8.14 -3.43
C LYS A 41 -16.16 -7.86 -4.47
N PRO A 42 -17.17 -8.75 -4.59
CA PRO A 42 -18.32 -8.50 -5.46
C PRO A 42 -19.18 -7.31 -5.01
N THR A 43 -19.06 -6.91 -3.75
CA THR A 43 -19.76 -5.76 -3.16
C THR A 43 -19.07 -4.42 -3.39
N PHE A 44 -18.00 -4.39 -4.21
CA PHE A 44 -17.27 -3.15 -4.50
C PHE A 44 -18.20 -2.02 -4.95
N THR A 45 -18.12 -0.89 -4.24
CA THR A 45 -18.84 0.33 -4.57
C THR A 45 -17.88 1.52 -4.51
N PRO A 46 -17.75 2.32 -5.59
CA PRO A 46 -16.71 3.34 -5.69
C PRO A 46 -16.76 4.45 -4.62
N HIS A 47 -17.93 4.77 -4.10
CA HIS A 47 -18.13 5.85 -3.12
C HIS A 47 -18.12 5.37 -1.67
N VAL A 48 -18.06 4.06 -1.43
CA VAL A 48 -18.03 3.45 -0.09
C VAL A 48 -16.72 2.70 0.10
N ASP A 49 -16.16 2.77 1.30
CA ASP A 49 -14.98 2.02 1.67
C ASP A 49 -15.35 0.55 1.96
N THR A 50 -15.25 -0.29 0.95
CA THR A 50 -15.49 -1.74 1.02
C THR A 50 -14.22 -2.55 1.19
N GLY A 51 -13.06 -1.89 1.29
CA GLY A 51 -11.75 -2.54 1.33
C GLY A 51 -11.40 -3.16 2.68
N ASP A 52 -10.30 -3.88 2.66
CA ASP A 52 -9.75 -4.62 3.78
C ASP A 52 -8.52 -3.93 4.38
N PHE A 53 -8.09 -4.40 5.55
CA PHE A 53 -6.81 -4.01 6.14
C PHE A 53 -5.69 -4.84 5.49
N VAL A 54 -4.57 -4.21 5.20
CA VAL A 54 -3.41 -4.86 4.60
C VAL A 54 -2.17 -4.60 5.44
N VAL A 55 -1.49 -5.67 5.80
CA VAL A 55 -0.19 -5.65 6.48
C VAL A 55 0.86 -6.11 5.47
N VAL A 56 1.87 -5.29 5.21
CA VAL A 56 3.00 -5.64 4.34
C VAL A 56 4.21 -5.87 5.21
N LEU A 57 4.82 -7.03 5.08
CA LEU A 57 6.03 -7.43 5.81
C LEU A 57 7.26 -7.40 4.91
N ASN A 58 8.44 -7.35 5.52
CA ASN A 58 9.74 -7.39 4.85
C ASN A 58 9.91 -6.28 3.78
N ALA A 59 9.43 -5.07 4.07
CA ALA A 59 9.54 -3.94 3.15
C ALA A 59 10.99 -3.57 2.79
N ALA A 60 11.95 -3.88 3.64
CA ALA A 60 13.38 -3.66 3.36
C ALA A 60 13.90 -4.54 2.22
N GLU A 61 13.33 -5.75 2.05
CA GLU A 61 13.78 -6.74 1.07
C GLU A 61 13.00 -6.72 -0.24
N VAL A 62 12.14 -5.73 -0.44
CA VAL A 62 11.38 -5.56 -1.70
C VAL A 62 12.32 -5.25 -2.86
N ARG A 63 12.08 -5.87 -4.01
CA ARG A 63 12.90 -5.71 -5.22
C ARG A 63 12.32 -4.65 -6.15
N LEU A 64 13.22 -3.90 -6.79
CA LEU A 64 12.86 -3.07 -7.95
C LEU A 64 13.39 -3.72 -9.22
N SER A 65 12.59 -3.69 -10.29
CA SER A 65 12.99 -4.25 -11.59
C SER A 65 13.98 -3.35 -12.33
N GLY A 66 14.87 -3.96 -13.09
CA GLY A 66 15.85 -3.25 -13.92
C GLY A 66 16.85 -2.43 -13.09
N LYS A 67 17.22 -1.27 -13.59
CA LYS A 67 18.19 -0.36 -12.95
C LYS A 67 17.54 0.68 -12.01
N LYS A 68 16.30 0.47 -11.59
CA LYS A 68 15.55 1.44 -10.77
C LYS A 68 16.16 1.66 -9.39
N GLU A 69 16.87 0.70 -8.85
CA GLU A 69 17.57 0.86 -7.56
C GLU A 69 18.53 2.06 -7.57
N ILE A 70 19.19 2.29 -8.70
CA ILE A 70 20.16 3.39 -8.87
C ILE A 70 19.50 4.62 -9.49
N GLN A 71 18.63 4.44 -10.49
CA GLN A 71 18.13 5.53 -11.34
C GLN A 71 16.86 6.20 -10.80
N LYS A 72 16.03 5.48 -10.03
CA LYS A 72 14.78 6.05 -9.54
C LYS A 72 15.06 7.08 -8.45
N ILE A 73 14.48 8.25 -8.64
CA ILE A 73 14.57 9.36 -7.68
C ILE A 73 13.21 9.69 -7.10
N TYR A 74 13.20 10.07 -5.84
CA TYR A 74 12.05 10.63 -5.15
C TYR A 74 12.29 12.11 -4.88
N THR A 75 11.33 12.92 -5.28
CA THR A 75 11.39 14.35 -5.12
C THR A 75 10.37 14.81 -4.08
N SER A 76 10.78 15.63 -3.14
CA SER A 76 9.90 16.30 -2.19
C SER A 76 10.16 17.81 -2.20
N LYS A 77 9.08 18.59 -2.11
CA LYS A 77 9.16 20.06 -2.04
C LYS A 77 8.83 20.54 -0.63
N ALA A 78 9.60 21.44 -0.10
CA ALA A 78 9.30 22.16 1.14
C ALA A 78 8.95 23.61 0.78
N GLY A 79 7.69 23.98 0.79
CA GLY A 79 7.09 25.32 0.79
C GLY A 79 7.58 26.38 -0.20
N TYR A 80 8.88 26.57 -0.35
CA TYR A 80 9.48 27.63 -1.17
C TYR A 80 9.99 27.15 -2.51
N VAL A 81 9.97 28.02 -3.53
CA VAL A 81 10.52 27.76 -4.86
C VAL A 81 12.03 27.47 -4.74
N GLY A 82 12.50 26.39 -5.38
CA GLY A 82 13.89 25.96 -5.34
C GLY A 82 14.30 25.10 -4.13
N ASN A 83 13.44 24.95 -3.11
CA ASN A 83 13.70 24.07 -1.98
C ASN A 83 13.20 22.64 -2.24
N GLN A 84 13.83 21.98 -3.19
CA GLN A 84 13.50 20.62 -3.61
C GLN A 84 14.54 19.64 -3.06
N LYS A 85 14.08 18.62 -2.34
CA LYS A 85 14.91 17.50 -1.94
C LYS A 85 14.76 16.35 -2.92
N ILE A 86 15.88 15.85 -3.40
CA ILE A 86 15.97 14.70 -4.32
C ILE A 86 16.70 13.58 -3.58
N GLU A 87 16.06 12.44 -3.49
CA GLU A 87 16.63 11.24 -2.88
C GLU A 87 16.52 10.06 -3.86
N ASN A 88 17.58 9.28 -4.02
CA ASN A 88 17.51 8.00 -4.74
C ASN A 88 16.96 6.90 -3.85
N VAL A 89 16.56 5.79 -4.46
CA VAL A 89 15.98 4.63 -3.77
C VAL A 89 16.89 4.11 -2.68
N GLU A 90 18.19 4.01 -2.94
CA GLU A 90 19.18 3.54 -1.97
C GLU A 90 19.15 4.34 -0.66
N ARG A 91 19.12 5.68 -0.75
CA ARG A 91 19.01 6.55 0.42
C ARG A 91 17.68 6.37 1.17
N VAL A 92 16.58 6.26 0.43
CA VAL A 92 15.25 6.05 1.02
C VAL A 92 15.20 4.70 1.73
N ARG A 93 15.75 3.64 1.11
CA ARG A 93 15.83 2.30 1.70
C ARG A 93 16.65 2.29 3.00
N ALA A 94 17.80 2.95 3.00
CA ALA A 94 18.66 3.03 4.19
C ALA A 94 18.02 3.78 5.36
N ARG A 95 17.21 4.81 5.06
CA ARG A 95 16.58 5.66 6.07
C ARG A 95 15.24 5.11 6.54
N ARG A 96 14.37 4.74 5.61
CA ARG A 96 12.99 4.30 5.86
C ARG A 96 12.48 3.45 4.70
N PRO A 97 12.73 2.15 4.69
CA PRO A 97 12.36 1.26 3.58
C PRO A 97 10.85 1.18 3.35
N GLU A 98 10.04 1.36 4.39
CA GLU A 98 8.58 1.37 4.32
C GLU A 98 8.03 2.41 3.33
N LEU A 99 8.73 3.55 3.19
CA LEU A 99 8.34 4.61 2.26
C LEU A 99 8.29 4.17 0.80
N LEU A 100 9.09 3.17 0.41
CA LEU A 100 9.07 2.65 -0.95
C LEU A 100 7.71 2.04 -1.27
N VAL A 101 7.22 1.19 -0.38
CA VAL A 101 5.91 0.54 -0.52
C VAL A 101 4.79 1.55 -0.35
N GLU A 102 4.87 2.40 0.67
CA GLU A 102 3.85 3.43 0.95
C GLU A 102 3.60 4.33 -0.26
N ARG A 103 4.67 4.87 -0.87
CA ARG A 103 4.57 5.75 -2.04
C ARG A 103 4.04 5.02 -3.27
N ALA A 104 4.43 3.76 -3.47
CA ALA A 104 3.93 2.95 -4.57
C ALA A 104 2.42 2.67 -4.44
N VAL A 105 1.95 2.27 -3.26
CA VAL A 105 0.52 2.03 -2.99
C VAL A 105 -0.28 3.33 -3.07
N LYS A 106 0.23 4.42 -2.47
CA LYS A 106 -0.42 5.74 -2.51
C LYS A 106 -0.65 6.23 -3.94
N GLY A 107 0.28 5.99 -4.85
CA GLY A 107 0.11 6.32 -6.27
C GLY A 107 -0.98 5.52 -6.97
N MET A 108 -1.35 4.35 -6.46
CA MET A 108 -2.36 3.45 -7.03
C MET A 108 -3.75 3.60 -6.39
N VAL A 109 -3.85 4.33 -5.29
CA VAL A 109 -5.10 4.61 -4.59
C VAL A 109 -5.59 6.01 -5.01
N PRO A 110 -6.91 6.23 -5.18
CA PRO A 110 -7.45 7.55 -5.53
C PRO A 110 -7.03 8.66 -4.55
N HIS A 111 -6.70 9.83 -5.08
CA HIS A 111 -6.25 10.99 -4.29
C HIS A 111 -7.43 11.85 -3.84
N ASN A 112 -8.29 11.31 -3.02
CA ASN A 112 -9.47 11.97 -2.46
C ASN A 112 -9.64 11.69 -0.98
N ARG A 113 -10.72 12.15 -0.37
CA ARG A 113 -11.01 11.90 1.05
C ARG A 113 -11.13 10.41 1.37
N LEU A 114 -11.84 9.66 0.52
CA LEU A 114 -11.97 8.21 0.64
C LEU A 114 -10.61 7.51 0.52
N GLY A 115 -9.79 7.91 -0.44
CA GLY A 115 -8.44 7.37 -0.61
C GLY A 115 -7.54 7.58 0.61
N ARG A 116 -7.65 8.72 1.30
CA ARG A 116 -6.92 8.95 2.56
C ARG A 116 -7.37 8.03 3.68
N ALA A 117 -8.66 7.78 3.80
CA ALA A 117 -9.21 6.82 4.76
C ALA A 117 -8.76 5.38 4.43
N VAL A 118 -8.76 5.01 3.17
CA VAL A 118 -8.28 3.72 2.66
C VAL A 118 -6.79 3.52 2.97
N MET A 119 -5.95 4.54 2.74
CA MET A 119 -4.53 4.48 3.08
C MET A 119 -4.25 4.28 4.59
N GLY A 120 -5.13 4.73 5.46
CA GLY A 120 -5.05 4.48 6.90
C GLY A 120 -5.13 3.00 7.30
N LYS A 121 -5.67 2.15 6.43
CA LYS A 121 -5.75 0.69 6.61
C LYS A 121 -4.51 -0.07 6.14
N LEU A 122 -3.55 0.60 5.54
CA LEU A 122 -2.26 0.02 5.15
C LEU A 122 -1.29 0.11 6.33
N LYS A 123 -0.73 -1.03 6.70
CA LYS A 123 0.33 -1.16 7.71
C LYS A 123 1.56 -1.79 7.06
N ILE A 124 2.71 -1.15 7.18
CA ILE A 124 3.95 -1.59 6.54
C ILE A 124 5.00 -1.76 7.62
N TYR A 125 5.70 -2.88 7.56
CA TYR A 125 6.78 -3.22 8.50
C TYR A 125 8.05 -3.58 7.73
N GLU A 126 9.16 -3.10 8.26
CA GLU A 126 10.48 -3.34 7.69
C GLU A 126 10.85 -4.83 7.70
N GLY A 127 10.58 -5.49 8.83
CA GLY A 127 10.88 -6.90 9.08
C GLY A 127 9.68 -7.83 8.95
N ALA A 128 9.83 -9.05 9.48
CA ALA A 128 8.81 -10.09 9.45
C ALA A 128 7.81 -10.00 10.62
N GLU A 129 8.12 -9.24 11.67
CA GLU A 129 7.28 -9.15 12.87
C GLU A 129 6.25 -8.03 12.74
N HIS A 130 5.04 -8.27 13.26
CA HIS A 130 3.97 -7.30 13.29
C HIS A 130 3.11 -7.43 14.56
N PRO A 131 2.54 -6.35 15.10
CA PRO A 131 1.72 -6.37 16.33
C PRO A 131 0.26 -6.76 16.09
N HIS A 132 -0.11 -7.26 14.90
CA HIS A 132 -1.49 -7.52 14.50
C HIS A 132 -1.91 -9.00 14.59
N GLU A 133 -1.31 -9.78 15.49
CA GLU A 133 -1.65 -11.19 15.68
C GLU A 133 -3.10 -11.39 16.16
N ALA A 134 -3.58 -10.48 17.02
CA ALA A 134 -4.94 -10.54 17.56
C ALA A 134 -6.03 -10.43 16.47
N GLN A 135 -5.75 -9.78 15.35
CA GLN A 135 -6.64 -9.64 14.21
C GLN A 135 -6.67 -10.86 13.28
N ASN A 136 -5.81 -11.87 13.54
CA ASN A 136 -5.68 -13.08 12.72
C ASN A 136 -5.61 -12.80 11.21
N PRO A 137 -4.59 -12.05 10.75
CA PRO A 137 -4.49 -11.70 9.35
C PRO A 137 -4.21 -12.93 8.49
N LYS A 138 -4.91 -13.01 7.35
CA LYS A 138 -4.77 -14.13 6.40
C LYS A 138 -3.63 -13.87 5.43
N PRO A 139 -2.80 -14.86 5.09
CA PRO A 139 -1.76 -14.70 4.09
C PRO A 139 -2.37 -14.48 2.70
N PHE A 140 -1.81 -13.54 1.96
CA PHE A 140 -2.13 -13.28 0.57
C PHE A 140 -0.87 -13.41 -0.29
N SER A 141 -0.90 -14.30 -1.29
CA SER A 141 0.20 -14.46 -2.24
C SER A 141 0.09 -13.46 -3.38
N VAL A 142 1.18 -12.76 -3.63
CA VAL A 142 1.33 -11.91 -4.81
C VAL A 142 1.61 -12.82 -6.00
N ALA A 143 0.75 -12.71 -6.99
CA ALA A 143 0.89 -13.52 -8.21
C ALA A 143 1.94 -12.94 -9.15
#